data_143ad37ebfc7f66a621119ef00436845
#
_entry.id   143ad37ebfc7f66a621119ef00436845
#
_cell.length_a   1.000
_cell.length_b   1.000
_cell.length_c   1.000
_cell.angle_alpha   90.00
_cell.angle_beta   90.00
_cell.angle_gamma   90.00
#
_symmetry.space_group_name_H-M   'P 1'
#
loop_
_entity.id
_entity.type
_entity.pdbx_description
1 polymer ?
#
loop_
_entity_poly.entity_id
_entity_poly.type
_entity_poly.pdbx_seq_one_letter_code
_entity_poly.pdbx_strand_id
1 'polypeptide(L)' 'MSHKVEILTTPSCGNCKVVEKMFDEMNIHYDVIDVTEKPEYLEKYPIFTAPGIVIDDKLEFTGVPKKQELVERLS' A
#
# COMPACT_ATOMS: atom_id res chain seq x y z
N MET A 1 -18.42 2.49 5.13
CA MET A 1 -18.12 1.95 3.80
C MET A 1 -16.68 1.49 3.73
N SER A 2 -16.43 0.45 2.96
CA SER A 2 -15.08 -0.08 2.82
C SER A 2 -14.29 0.73 1.79
N HIS A 3 -13.01 0.93 2.09
CA HIS A 3 -12.09 1.54 1.15
C HIS A 3 -11.40 0.46 0.33
N LYS A 4 -11.04 0.79 -0.90
CA LYS A 4 -10.23 -0.08 -1.73
C LYS A 4 -8.78 0.22 -1.41
N VAL A 5 -8.06 -0.76 -0.84
CA VAL A 5 -6.67 -0.59 -0.41
C VAL A 5 -5.78 -1.53 -1.20
N GLU A 6 -4.72 -1.00 -1.78
CA GLU A 6 -3.75 -1.77 -2.52
C GLU A 6 -2.34 -1.45 -2.01
N ILE A 7 -1.52 -2.48 -1.88
CA ILE A 7 -0.11 -2.31 -1.49
C ILE A 7 0.74 -2.63 -2.72
N LEU A 8 1.44 -1.63 -3.21
CA LEU A 8 2.35 -1.79 -4.36
C LEU A 8 3.71 -2.22 -3.82
N THR A 9 4.16 -3.39 -4.24
CA THR A 9 5.36 -4.02 -3.69
C THR A 9 6.35 -4.41 -4.78
N THR A 10 7.57 -4.72 -4.37
CA THR A 10 8.60 -5.29 -5.23
C THR A 10 9.14 -6.55 -4.56
N PRO A 11 9.80 -7.48 -5.31
CA PRO A 11 10.28 -8.73 -4.74
C PRO A 11 11.27 -8.59 -3.58
N SER A 12 12.03 -7.49 -3.54
CA SER A 12 13.03 -7.28 -2.50
C SER A 12 12.60 -6.28 -1.42
N CYS A 13 11.30 -6.05 -1.30
CA CYS A 13 10.77 -5.07 -0.36
C CYS A 13 10.56 -5.69 1.03
N GLY A 14 11.47 -5.41 1.96
CA GLY A 14 11.31 -5.86 3.35
C GLY A 14 10.20 -5.10 4.08
N ASN A 15 10.05 -3.81 3.80
CA ASN A 15 9.05 -2.98 4.45
C ASN A 15 7.62 -3.34 4.06
N CYS A 16 7.44 -3.98 2.89
CA CYS A 16 6.12 -4.39 2.46
C CYS A 16 5.50 -5.40 3.43
N LYS A 17 6.31 -6.29 3.99
CA LYS A 17 5.83 -7.26 4.97
C LYS A 17 5.41 -6.57 6.27
N VAL A 18 6.12 -5.51 6.64
CA VAL A 18 5.77 -4.73 7.83
C VAL A 18 4.41 -4.09 7.66
N VAL A 19 4.16 -3.52 6.48
CA VAL A 19 2.88 -2.89 6.17
C VAL A 19 1.76 -3.92 6.13
N GLU A 20 2.00 -5.07 5.50
CA GLU A 20 1.01 -6.14 5.45
C GLU A 20 0.61 -6.60 6.86
N LYS A 21 1.59 -6.78 7.73
CA LYS A 21 1.33 -7.17 9.11
C LYS A 21 0.53 -6.10 9.85
N MET A 22 0.87 -4.84 9.63
CA MET A 22 0.14 -3.73 10.24
C MET A 22 -1.33 -3.74 9.80
N PHE A 23 -1.57 -3.94 8.52
CA PHE A 23 -2.93 -3.97 7.98
C PHE A 23 -3.71 -5.17 8.50
N ASP A 24 -3.06 -6.33 8.63
CA ASP A 24 -3.69 -7.53 9.18
C ASP A 24 -4.12 -7.29 10.63
N GLU A 25 -3.28 -6.63 11.42
CA GLU A 25 -3.59 -6.32 12.82
C GLU A 25 -4.75 -5.32 12.92
N MET A 26 -4.91 -4.47 11.92
CA MET A 26 -5.99 -3.48 11.88
C MET A 26 -7.25 -3.99 11.20
N ASN A 27 -7.25 -5.25 10.77
CA ASN A 27 -8.36 -5.87 10.04
C ASN A 27 -8.73 -5.12 8.76
N ILE A 28 -7.72 -4.61 8.06
CA ILE A 28 -7.90 -3.89 6.80
C ILE A 28 -7.77 -4.89 5.66
N HIS A 29 -8.77 -4.92 4.77
CA HIS A 29 -8.68 -5.71 3.54
C HIS A 29 -7.85 -4.96 2.53
N TYR A 30 -6.91 -5.66 1.91
CA TYR A 30 -6.02 -5.07 0.93
C TYR A 30 -5.61 -6.09 -0.12
N ASP A 31 -5.20 -5.59 -1.28
CA ASP A 31 -4.62 -6.39 -2.34
C ASP A 31 -3.13 -6.06 -2.44
N VAL A 32 -2.30 -7.07 -2.68
CA VAL A 32 -0.87 -6.89 -2.87
C VAL A 32 -0.57 -6.95 -4.36
N ILE A 33 0.04 -5.92 -4.88
CA ILE A 33 0.35 -5.78 -6.31
C ILE A 33 1.87 -5.72 -6.48
N ASP A 34 2.44 -6.68 -7.20
CA ASP A 34 3.87 -6.66 -7.53
C ASP A 34 4.03 -5.81 -8.80
N VAL A 35 4.59 -4.62 -8.63
CA VAL A 35 4.74 -3.69 -9.75
C VAL A 35 5.77 -4.12 -10.78
N THR A 36 6.62 -5.08 -10.44
CA THR A 36 7.55 -5.64 -11.42
C THR A 36 6.84 -6.60 -12.38
N GLU A 37 5.73 -7.19 -11.95
CA GLU A 37 4.89 -8.03 -12.79
C GLU A 37 3.80 -7.22 -13.48
N LYS A 38 3.42 -6.09 -12.90
CA LYS A 38 2.38 -5.21 -13.43
C LYS A 38 2.91 -3.79 -13.55
N PRO A 39 3.79 -3.54 -14.53
CA PRO A 39 4.44 -2.23 -14.65
C PRO A 39 3.49 -1.07 -14.94
N GLU A 40 2.28 -1.35 -15.40
CA GLU A 40 1.27 -0.32 -15.61
C GLU A 40 0.91 0.42 -14.33
N TYR A 41 1.09 -0.23 -13.17
CA TYR A 41 0.86 0.43 -11.88
C TYR A 41 1.88 1.52 -11.61
N LEU A 42 3.10 1.36 -12.10
CA LEU A 42 4.13 2.39 -11.94
C LEU A 42 3.83 3.63 -12.79
N GLU A 43 3.14 3.46 -13.89
CA GLU A 43 2.72 4.58 -14.73
C GLU A 43 1.58 5.34 -14.07
N LYS A 44 0.65 4.61 -13.47
CA LYS A 44 -0.51 5.19 -12.80
C LYS A 44 -0.16 5.76 -11.43
N TYR A 45 0.69 5.06 -10.69
CA TYR A 45 1.11 5.43 -9.35
C TYR A 45 2.63 5.40 -9.26
N PRO A 46 3.33 6.46 -9.69
CA PRO A 46 4.79 6.46 -9.66
C PRO A 46 5.31 6.46 -8.24
N ILE A 47 5.98 5.37 -7.85
CA ILE A 47 6.59 5.25 -6.53
C ILE A 47 8.11 5.10 -6.70
N PHE A 48 8.85 5.80 -5.86
CA PHE A 48 10.31 5.70 -5.83
C PHE A 48 10.79 4.82 -4.70
N THR A 49 9.92 4.60 -3.72
CA THR A 49 10.22 3.79 -2.54
C THR A 49 9.04 2.85 -2.30
N ALA A 50 9.29 1.55 -2.30
CA ALA A 50 8.27 0.58 -1.95
C ALA A 50 8.19 0.47 -0.42
N PRO A 51 7.04 0.17 0.17
CA PRO A 51 5.75 -0.05 -0.48
C PRO A 51 5.04 1.25 -0.84
N GLY A 52 4.17 1.19 -1.85
CA GLY A 52 3.25 2.28 -2.12
C GLY A 52 1.86 1.87 -1.66
N ILE A 53 1.16 2.75 -0.96
CA ILE A 53 -0.18 2.48 -0.44
C ILE A 53 -1.19 3.28 -1.23
N VAL A 54 -2.06 2.57 -1.95
CA VAL A 54 -3.11 3.18 -2.77
C VAL A 54 -4.44 2.98 -2.07
N ILE A 55 -5.15 4.06 -1.83
CA ILE A 55 -6.47 4.03 -1.20
C ILE A 55 -7.46 4.73 -2.13
N ASP A 56 -8.51 4.00 -2.51
CA ASP A 56 -9.55 4.50 -3.41
C ASP A 56 -8.97 5.09 -4.71
N ASP A 57 -8.04 4.35 -5.31
CA ASP A 57 -7.37 4.70 -6.57
C ASP A 57 -6.49 5.95 -6.50
N LYS A 58 -6.02 6.29 -5.28
CA LYS A 58 -5.08 7.39 -5.08
C LYS A 58 -3.88 6.90 -4.30
N LEU A 59 -2.68 7.26 -4.74
CA LEU A 59 -1.46 6.95 -4.01
C LEU A 59 -1.37 7.87 -2.79
N GLU A 60 -1.68 7.33 -1.62
CA GLU A 60 -1.75 8.12 -0.39
C GLU A 60 -0.44 8.11 0.41
N PHE A 61 0.28 6.99 0.39
CA PHE A 61 1.52 6.85 1.15
C PHE A 61 2.59 6.15 0.33
N THR A 62 3.83 6.52 0.57
CA THR A 62 4.99 5.78 0.06
C THR A 62 5.86 5.43 1.27
N GLY A 63 6.36 4.19 1.30
CA GLY A 63 7.06 3.68 2.47
C GLY A 63 6.07 3.23 3.53
N VAL A 64 6.57 2.96 4.74
CA VAL A 64 5.72 2.49 5.85
C VAL A 64 4.95 3.67 6.44
N PRO A 65 3.60 3.67 6.34
CA PRO A 65 2.82 4.76 6.91
C PRO A 65 2.76 4.64 8.43
N LYS A 66 2.48 5.75 9.10
CA LYS A 66 2.21 5.73 10.52
C LYS A 66 0.80 5.20 10.74
N LYS A 67 0.64 4.36 11.75
CA LYS A 67 -0.66 3.77 12.08
C LYS A 67 -1.73 4.83 12.27
N GLN A 68 -1.39 5.92 12.95
CA GLN A 68 -2.32 7.02 13.20
C GLN A 68 -2.79 7.69 11.91
N GLU A 69 -1.87 7.94 10.99
CA GLU A 69 -2.20 8.54 9.71
C GLU A 69 -3.10 7.62 8.89
N LEU A 70 -2.82 6.32 8.95
CA LEU A 70 -3.60 5.32 8.24
C LEU A 70 -5.03 5.25 8.79
N VAL A 71 -5.18 5.27 10.11
CA VAL A 71 -6.49 5.27 10.75
C VAL A 71 -7.29 6.51 10.35
N GLU A 72 -6.67 7.67 10.35
CA GLU A 72 -7.34 8.90 9.95
C GLU A 72 -7.78 8.85 8.49
N ARG A 73 -6.96 8.25 7.63
CA ARG A 73 -7.26 8.18 6.20
C ARG A 73 -8.40 7.23 5.90
N LEU A 74 -8.52 6.15 6.68
CA LEU A 74 -9.52 5.12 6.46
C LEU A 74 -10.81 5.30 7.24
N SER A 75 -10.85 6.28 8.12
CA SER A 75 -12.06 6.56 8.90
C SER A 75 -13.08 7.41 8.16
#